data_927d7fc7488697f65badf9832c7ea737
#
_entry.id   927d7fc7488697f65badf9832c7ea737
#
_cell.length_a   1.000
_cell.length_b   1.000
_cell.length_c   1.000
_cell.angle_alpha   90.00
_cell.angle_beta   90.00
_cell.angle_gamma   90.00
#
_symmetry.space_group_name_H-M   'P 1'
#
loop_
_entity.id
_entity.type
_entity.pdbx_description
1 polymer ?
#
loop_
_entity_poly.entity_id
_entity_poly.type
_entity_poly.pdbx_seq_one_letter_code
_entity_poly.pdbx_strand_id
1 'polypeptide(L)'
;MSDVSYAQRQVTHRIENVGTGLYRAIGVINETHGGDETVTEEAAGFSGEAESSNRWFRVHRVVLAPGEKAPAHQHKAPVVLLQDTAGKGLASGPMTFEFNEPGQWGFFDTGVRHEISNSGTARLELIEVEVRR
;
A
#
# COMPACT_ATOMS: atom_id res chain seq x y z
N MET A 1 -4.80 8.98 -7.20
CA MET A 1 -5.91 8.95 -8.19
C MET A 1 -6.01 7.53 -8.72
N SER A 2 -7.16 6.89 -8.62
CA SER A 2 -7.40 5.59 -9.22
C SER A 2 -8.19 5.76 -10.51
N ASP A 3 -7.69 5.20 -11.61
CA ASP A 3 -8.40 5.17 -12.89
C ASP A 3 -8.96 3.77 -13.10
N VAL A 4 -10.27 3.66 -13.06
CA VAL A 4 -11.00 2.38 -13.25
C VAL A 4 -11.35 2.10 -14.70
N SER A 5 -11.04 3.01 -15.61
CA SER A 5 -11.37 2.85 -17.04
C SER A 5 -10.61 1.72 -17.71
N TYR A 6 -9.45 1.34 -17.17
CA TYR A 6 -8.66 0.18 -17.62
C TYR A 6 -9.43 -1.14 -17.58
N ALA A 7 -10.36 -1.29 -16.64
CA ALA A 7 -11.18 -2.50 -16.53
C ALA A 7 -12.20 -2.66 -17.65
N GLN A 8 -12.52 -1.58 -18.36
CA GLN A 8 -13.56 -1.54 -19.39
C GLN A 8 -13.00 -1.38 -20.81
N ARG A 9 -11.83 -0.78 -20.93
CA ARG A 9 -11.18 -0.49 -22.22
C ARG A 9 -9.68 -0.35 -22.04
N GLN A 10 -8.93 -0.65 -23.08
CA GLN A 10 -7.52 -0.34 -23.12
C GLN A 10 -7.33 1.19 -23.07
N VAL A 11 -6.57 1.66 -22.11
CA VAL A 11 -6.25 3.08 -21.93
C VAL A 11 -4.77 3.30 -22.18
N THR A 12 -4.47 4.21 -23.10
CA THR A 12 -3.10 4.68 -23.31
C THR A 12 -2.93 6.01 -22.59
N HIS A 13 -1.88 6.13 -21.79
CA HIS A 13 -1.55 7.37 -21.11
C HIS A 13 -0.07 7.69 -21.27
N ARG A 14 0.26 8.95 -21.09
CA ARG A 14 1.63 9.46 -21.06
C ARG A 14 1.91 10.01 -19.67
N ILE A 15 3.05 9.65 -19.12
CA ILE A 15 3.58 10.23 -17.88
C ILE A 15 4.76 11.10 -18.26
N GLU A 16 4.79 12.32 -17.76
CA GLU A 16 5.85 13.29 -18.02
C GLU A 16 6.32 13.91 -16.70
N ASN A 17 7.63 13.90 -16.47
CA ASN A 17 8.21 14.64 -15.37
C ASN A 17 8.37 16.11 -15.77
N VAL A 18 7.55 16.96 -15.24
CA VAL A 18 7.60 18.42 -15.48
C VAL A 18 8.43 19.17 -14.43
N GLY A 19 9.00 18.44 -13.47
CA GLY A 19 9.89 18.98 -12.45
C GLY A 19 11.38 18.79 -12.82
N THR A 20 12.26 19.33 -11.97
CA THR A 20 13.72 19.21 -12.11
C THR A 20 14.33 18.05 -11.33
N GLY A 21 13.54 17.44 -10.42
CA GLY A 21 13.97 16.31 -9.60
C GLY A 21 13.59 14.94 -10.20
N LEU A 22 14.06 13.89 -9.58
CA LEU A 22 13.67 12.52 -9.93
C LEU A 22 12.17 12.32 -9.70
N TYR A 23 11.45 11.88 -10.72
CA TYR A 23 10.08 11.38 -10.60
C TYR A 23 10.10 9.86 -10.52
N ARG A 24 9.39 9.31 -9.53
CA ARG A 24 9.21 7.87 -9.38
C ARG A 24 7.72 7.56 -9.36
N ALA A 25 7.30 6.60 -10.12
CA ALA A 25 5.94 6.08 -10.12
C ALA A 25 5.96 4.57 -9.94
N ILE A 26 5.03 4.07 -9.12
CA ILE A 26 4.79 2.64 -8.94
C ILE A 26 3.33 2.39 -9.28
N GLY A 27 3.09 1.46 -10.19
CA GLY A 27 1.75 1.03 -10.58
C GLY A 27 1.40 -0.31 -9.93
N VAL A 28 0.24 -0.41 -9.34
CA VAL A 28 -0.38 -1.68 -8.92
C VAL A 28 -1.54 -1.96 -9.85
N ILE A 29 -1.51 -3.11 -10.52
CA ILE A 29 -2.53 -3.53 -11.48
C ILE A 29 -3.32 -4.68 -10.88
N ASN A 30 -4.65 -4.55 -10.86
CA ASN A 30 -5.55 -5.63 -10.48
C ASN A 30 -6.13 -6.26 -11.75
N GLU A 31 -5.77 -7.49 -12.03
CA GLU A 31 -6.23 -8.27 -13.20
C GLU A 31 -7.52 -9.07 -12.92
N THR A 32 -8.14 -8.86 -11.76
CA THR A 32 -9.39 -9.53 -11.39
C THR A 32 -10.61 -8.66 -11.74
N HIS A 33 -11.81 -9.19 -11.50
CA HIS A 33 -13.05 -8.41 -11.66
C HIS A 33 -13.31 -7.42 -10.52
N GLY A 34 -12.43 -7.37 -9.53
CA GLY A 34 -12.59 -6.55 -8.32
C GLY A 34 -13.60 -7.14 -7.34
N GLY A 35 -13.61 -6.59 -6.13
CA GLY A 35 -14.51 -6.98 -5.05
C GLY A 35 -15.79 -6.16 -5.01
N ASP A 36 -16.57 -6.35 -3.95
CA ASP A 36 -17.77 -5.57 -3.67
C ASP A 36 -17.38 -4.21 -3.05
N GLU A 37 -17.80 -3.11 -3.68
CA GLU A 37 -17.54 -1.75 -3.18
C GLU A 37 -18.27 -1.45 -1.87
N THR A 38 -19.37 -2.16 -1.60
CA THR A 38 -20.17 -1.97 -0.38
C THR A 38 -19.51 -2.58 0.86
N VAL A 39 -18.51 -3.42 0.68
CA VAL A 39 -17.73 -4.00 1.78
C VAL A 39 -16.78 -2.94 2.33
N THR A 40 -17.22 -2.23 3.35
CA THR A 40 -16.45 -1.23 4.08
C THR A 40 -15.62 -1.84 5.22
N GLU A 41 -15.38 -3.15 5.19
CA GLU A 41 -14.66 -3.84 6.24
C GLU A 41 -13.22 -3.33 6.33
N GLU A 42 -12.93 -2.71 7.46
CA GLU A 42 -11.57 -2.34 7.83
C GLU A 42 -10.71 -3.58 8.02
N ALA A 43 -9.42 -3.46 7.72
CA ALA A 43 -8.47 -4.50 8.09
C ALA A 43 -8.56 -4.74 9.61
N ALA A 44 -8.70 -6.00 10.02
CA ALA A 44 -8.84 -6.33 11.43
C ALA A 44 -7.60 -5.86 12.21
N GLY A 45 -7.82 -4.93 13.14
CA GLY A 45 -6.75 -4.30 13.93
C GLY A 45 -6.16 -3.02 13.34
N PHE A 46 -6.65 -2.55 12.20
CA PHE A 46 -6.26 -1.29 11.59
C PHE A 46 -7.41 -0.27 11.68
N SER A 47 -7.16 0.89 12.27
CA SER A 47 -8.18 1.92 12.54
C SER A 47 -8.07 3.14 11.64
N GLY A 48 -7.20 3.12 10.63
CA GLY A 48 -7.01 4.24 9.72
C GLY A 48 -8.10 4.32 8.64
N GLU A 49 -8.57 5.52 8.34
CA GLU A 49 -9.43 5.74 7.17
C GLU A 49 -8.65 5.47 5.88
N ALA A 50 -9.33 4.87 4.90
CA ALA A 50 -8.73 4.67 3.59
C ALA A 50 -8.57 6.01 2.86
N GLU A 51 -7.39 6.30 2.33
CA GLU A 51 -7.16 7.46 1.45
C GLU A 51 -7.93 7.33 0.12
N SER A 52 -8.12 6.10 -0.33
CA SER A 52 -8.89 5.79 -1.54
C SER A 52 -9.51 4.40 -1.40
N SER A 53 -10.72 4.25 -1.87
CA SER A 53 -11.42 2.97 -1.89
C SER A 53 -12.32 2.87 -3.10
N ASN A 54 -12.20 1.75 -3.84
CA ASN A 54 -13.06 1.39 -4.95
C ASN A 54 -13.15 -0.14 -5.04
N ARG A 55 -13.87 -0.68 -6.03
CA ARG A 55 -14.04 -2.14 -6.17
C ARG A 55 -12.74 -2.92 -6.40
N TRP A 56 -11.67 -2.27 -6.86
CA TRP A 56 -10.40 -2.95 -7.16
C TRP A 56 -9.33 -2.76 -6.10
N PHE A 57 -9.35 -1.61 -5.42
CA PHE A 57 -8.32 -1.23 -4.46
C PHE A 57 -8.89 -0.54 -3.24
N ARG A 58 -8.25 -0.75 -2.11
CA ARG A 58 -8.36 0.05 -0.92
C ARG A 58 -6.97 0.45 -0.47
N VAL A 59 -6.76 1.74 -0.24
CA VAL A 59 -5.44 2.30 0.01
C VAL A 59 -5.41 2.97 1.38
N HIS A 60 -4.45 2.59 2.19
CA HIS A 60 -4.17 3.18 3.49
C HIS A 60 -2.75 3.74 3.53
N ARG A 61 -2.58 4.83 4.24
CA ARG A 61 -1.26 5.38 4.56
C ARG A 61 -0.90 5.06 6.00
N VAL A 62 0.24 4.45 6.20
CA VAL A 62 0.84 4.18 7.52
C VAL A 62 1.95 5.18 7.74
N VAL A 63 1.85 5.97 8.80
CA VAL A 63 2.82 7.00 9.15
C VAL A 63 3.37 6.69 10.53
N LEU A 64 4.68 6.47 10.64
CA LEU A 64 5.34 6.06 11.86
C LEU A 64 6.49 7.02 12.20
N ALA A 65 6.48 7.52 13.41
CA ALA A 65 7.64 8.20 14.01
C ALA A 65 8.80 7.21 14.25
N PRO A 66 10.04 7.68 14.45
CA PRO A 66 11.15 6.80 14.78
C PRO A 66 10.86 5.89 15.98
N GLY A 67 11.06 4.59 15.80
CA GLY A 67 10.80 3.55 16.81
C GLY A 67 9.32 3.17 17.00
N GLU A 68 8.40 3.83 16.29
CA GLU A 68 6.97 3.53 16.36
C GLU A 68 6.62 2.25 15.57
N LYS A 69 5.54 1.62 16.01
CA LYS A 69 4.98 0.42 15.37
C LYS A 69 3.50 0.62 15.09
N ALA A 70 3.05 0.22 13.92
CA ALA A 70 1.63 0.00 13.67
C ALA A 70 1.18 -1.29 14.38
N PRO A 71 -0.03 -1.34 14.95
CA PRO A 71 -0.56 -2.56 15.53
C PRO A 71 -0.54 -3.73 14.53
N ALA A 72 -0.24 -4.92 15.03
CA ALA A 72 -0.30 -6.11 14.19
C ALA A 72 -1.72 -6.34 13.69
N HIS A 73 -1.89 -6.42 12.37
CA HIS A 73 -3.18 -6.51 11.71
C HIS A 73 -3.16 -7.49 10.53
N GLN A 74 -4.29 -7.71 9.90
CA GLN A 74 -4.44 -8.56 8.73
C GLN A 74 -5.51 -7.97 7.80
N HIS A 75 -5.38 -8.23 6.50
CA HIS A 75 -6.33 -7.81 5.49
C HIS A 75 -7.17 -8.98 4.98
N LYS A 76 -8.38 -8.68 4.51
CA LYS A 76 -9.25 -9.68 3.84
C LYS A 76 -8.96 -9.88 2.37
N ALA A 77 -8.04 -9.11 1.83
CA ALA A 77 -7.51 -9.22 0.48
C ALA A 77 -5.98 -9.20 0.52
N PRO A 78 -5.29 -9.64 -0.54
CA PRO A 78 -3.86 -9.46 -0.63
C PRO A 78 -3.48 -7.98 -0.51
N VAL A 79 -2.36 -7.69 0.14
CA VAL A 79 -1.87 -6.32 0.33
C VAL A 79 -0.46 -6.15 -0.22
N VAL A 80 -0.27 -5.07 -0.96
CA VAL A 80 1.05 -4.58 -1.38
C VAL A 80 1.44 -3.42 -0.49
N LEU A 81 2.64 -3.50 0.08
CA LEU A 81 3.25 -2.43 0.87
C LEU A 81 4.24 -1.68 -0.01
N LEU A 82 4.19 -0.36 0.01
CA LEU A 82 5.05 0.51 -0.79
C LEU A 82 5.69 1.56 0.12
N GLN A 83 7.00 1.70 0.07
CA GLN A 83 7.67 2.79 0.79
C GLN A 83 7.55 4.10 0.00
N ASP A 84 6.95 5.10 0.62
CA ASP A 84 6.68 6.42 0.02
C ASP A 84 7.81 7.43 0.34
N THR A 85 8.26 7.47 1.57
CA THR A 85 9.28 8.42 2.03
C THR A 85 10.62 7.77 2.36
N ALA A 86 11.66 8.59 2.49
CA ALA A 86 12.92 8.14 3.06
C ALA A 86 12.72 7.68 4.51
N GLY A 87 13.48 6.69 4.94
CA GLY A 87 13.38 6.09 6.26
C GLY A 87 13.74 4.62 6.22
N LYS A 88 13.67 3.97 7.36
CA LYS A 88 13.92 2.54 7.48
C LYS A 88 12.76 1.87 8.20
N GLY A 89 12.24 0.83 7.62
CA GLY A 89 11.13 0.08 8.20
C GLY A 89 11.26 -1.42 8.01
N LEU A 90 10.45 -2.12 8.79
CA LEU A 90 10.28 -3.56 8.68
C LEU A 90 8.78 -3.85 8.64
N ALA A 91 8.37 -4.72 7.72
CA ALA A 91 7.07 -5.37 7.79
C ALA A 91 7.30 -6.85 8.11
N SER A 92 6.87 -7.27 9.29
CA SER A 92 7.13 -8.59 9.85
C SER A 92 5.87 -9.44 9.87
N GLY A 93 5.93 -10.62 9.30
CA GLY A 93 4.91 -11.64 9.26
C GLY A 93 5.58 -13.00 9.09
N PRO A 94 4.98 -13.95 8.35
CA PRO A 94 5.66 -15.19 7.96
C PRO A 94 6.94 -14.95 7.16
N MET A 95 6.98 -13.84 6.43
CA MET A 95 8.17 -13.28 5.81
C MET A 95 8.41 -11.87 6.34
N THR A 96 9.64 -11.39 6.24
CA THR A 96 10.03 -10.04 6.63
C THR A 96 10.46 -9.27 5.40
N PHE A 97 9.91 -8.07 5.24
CA PHE A 97 10.31 -7.11 4.21
C PHE A 97 11.02 -5.93 4.86
N GLU A 98 12.19 -5.60 4.35
CA GLU A 98 12.95 -4.43 4.77
C GLU A 98 12.68 -3.27 3.80
N PHE A 99 12.44 -2.10 4.37
CA PHE A 99 12.21 -0.85 3.65
C PHE A 99 13.33 0.12 4.03
N ASN A 100 14.19 0.45 3.08
CA ASN A 100 15.37 1.30 3.28
C ASN A 100 15.37 2.55 2.41
N GLU A 101 14.57 2.55 1.34
CA GLU A 101 14.48 3.66 0.38
C GLU A 101 13.12 3.72 -0.31
N PRO A 102 12.68 4.92 -0.73
CA PRO A 102 11.42 5.09 -1.44
C PRO A 102 11.36 4.22 -2.70
N GLY A 103 10.22 3.57 -2.89
CA GLY A 103 9.94 2.68 -4.00
C GLY A 103 10.18 1.20 -3.72
N GLN A 104 10.74 0.84 -2.57
CA GLN A 104 10.74 -0.56 -2.14
C GLN A 104 9.33 -1.02 -1.81
N TRP A 105 9.09 -2.30 -2.04
CA TRP A 105 7.78 -2.89 -1.83
C TRP A 105 7.86 -4.28 -1.21
N GLY A 106 6.77 -4.71 -0.60
CA GLY A 106 6.55 -6.05 -0.07
C GLY A 106 5.11 -6.50 -0.33
N PHE A 107 4.83 -7.74 -0.08
CA PHE A 107 3.53 -8.36 -0.34
C PHE A 107 3.15 -9.35 0.74
N PHE A 108 1.90 -9.27 1.21
CA PHE A 108 1.29 -10.29 2.05
C PHE A 108 0.00 -10.79 1.42
N ASP A 109 -0.22 -12.09 1.49
CA ASP A 109 -1.45 -12.69 0.99
C ASP A 109 -2.63 -12.47 1.96
N THR A 110 -3.81 -12.78 1.51
CA THR A 110 -5.07 -12.67 2.26
C THR A 110 -4.95 -13.34 3.64
N GLY A 111 -5.37 -12.63 4.67
CA GLY A 111 -5.42 -13.13 6.05
C GLY A 111 -4.07 -13.24 6.74
N VAL A 112 -2.98 -12.90 6.09
CA VAL A 112 -1.66 -12.89 6.71
C VAL A 112 -1.56 -11.76 7.72
N ARG A 113 -1.34 -12.14 8.99
CA ARG A 113 -1.09 -11.18 10.05
C ARG A 113 0.33 -10.64 9.96
N HIS A 114 0.47 -9.33 9.99
CA HIS A 114 1.77 -8.65 9.94
C HIS A 114 1.79 -7.40 10.83
N GLU A 115 2.98 -6.94 11.16
CA GLU A 115 3.28 -5.73 11.92
C GLU A 115 4.23 -4.87 11.10
N ILE A 116 4.03 -3.57 11.11
CA ILE A 116 4.94 -2.61 10.49
C ILE A 116 5.63 -1.81 11.59
N SER A 117 6.94 -1.62 11.48
CA SER A 117 7.72 -0.84 12.42
C SER A 117 8.69 0.09 11.71
N ASN A 118 8.89 1.27 12.29
CA ASN A 118 9.94 2.20 11.89
C ASN A 118 11.22 1.87 12.67
N SER A 119 12.20 1.29 12.01
CA SER A 119 13.51 0.93 12.58
C SER A 119 14.57 2.03 12.39
N GLY A 120 14.21 3.12 11.74
CA GLY A 120 15.11 4.23 11.43
C GLY A 120 15.00 5.39 12.41
N THR A 121 15.70 6.48 12.08
CA THR A 121 15.74 7.74 12.84
C THR A 121 14.92 8.85 12.21
N ALA A 122 14.34 8.63 11.04
CA ALA A 122 13.45 9.55 10.34
C ALA A 122 12.02 9.01 10.31
N ARG A 123 11.04 9.91 10.13
CA ARG A 123 9.64 9.53 9.90
C ARG A 123 9.55 8.61 8.67
N LEU A 124 8.78 7.54 8.79
CA LEU A 124 8.51 6.56 7.73
C LEU A 124 7.06 6.67 7.28
N GLU A 125 6.85 6.69 5.99
CA GLU A 125 5.52 6.54 5.39
C GLU A 125 5.51 5.35 4.44
N LEU A 126 4.57 4.45 4.67
CA LEU A 126 4.26 3.33 3.80
C LEU A 126 2.82 3.47 3.29
N ILE A 127 2.60 2.98 2.10
CA ILE A 127 1.27 2.84 1.52
C ILE A 127 0.91 1.35 1.50
N GLU A 128 -0.22 1.00 2.08
CA GLU A 128 -0.84 -0.33 1.97
C GLU A 128 -1.90 -0.30 0.90
N VAL A 129 -1.75 -1.13 -0.12
CA VAL A 129 -2.70 -1.26 -1.22
C VAL A 129 -3.33 -2.65 -1.15
N GLU A 130 -4.55 -2.73 -0.63
CA GLU A 130 -5.35 -3.95 -0.73
C GLU A 130 -5.80 -4.16 -2.17
N VAL A 131 -5.54 -5.34 -2.71
CA VAL A 131 -5.94 -5.75 -4.06
C VAL A 131 -7.21 -6.58 -3.96
N ARG A 132 -8.37 -5.94 -4.14
CA ARG A 132 -9.69 -6.57 -3.99
C ARG A 132 -9.99 -7.53 -5.15
N ARG A 133 -10.63 -8.66 -4.81
CA ARG A 133 -10.98 -9.73 -5.77
C ARG A 133 -12.48 -9.97 -5.76
#